data_05adb521f01534e521982618a7810a92
#
_entry.id   05adb521f01534e521982618a7810a92
#
_cell.length_a   1.000
_cell.length_b   1.000
_cell.length_c   1.000
_cell.angle_alpha   90.00
_cell.angle_beta   90.00
_cell.angle_gamma   90.00
#
_symmetry.space_group_name_H-M   'P 1'
#
loop_
_entity.id
_entity.type
_entity.pdbx_description
1 polymer ?
#
loop_
_entity_poly.entity_id
_entity_poly.type
_entity_poly.pdbx_seq_one_letter_code
_entity_poly.pdbx_strand_id
1 'polypeptide(L)'
;MEITYNGITIPFFTSKETKNLNDVKLDENGLPYQVLVSLSGGCDSASALYLALTHFPDIEWLPYTCRDLNAPGDADSAIMFIDKMQKEFPHANLKDIQVFEFDDKDPKHFADAKYCINHYERYKDMTVVGMVKILLIDRITRKLMLKYDKPLRFDGMSKNPSEEEMIAGGFLDVSEPRRTHEDNWLTCFNQVYQPFINVNKKFIADIYFQHEFLLKEIYPYTKSCTGTAWWTDNFTRVCGKCFWCYERNWAFGDELYPIKDLPQIGKPPKGYDGSLKSLKK
;
A
#
# COMPACT_ATOMS: atom_id res chain seq x y z
N MET A 1 -20.15 9.45 -1.26
CA MET A 1 -21.05 8.36 -0.86
C MET A 1 -20.55 7.72 0.43
N GLU A 2 -21.30 6.80 1.03
CA GLU A 2 -20.86 5.97 2.15
C GLU A 2 -20.79 4.51 1.72
N ILE A 3 -19.81 3.78 2.23
CA ILE A 3 -19.59 2.36 1.94
C ILE A 3 -19.61 1.60 3.26
N THR A 4 -20.40 0.53 3.34
CA THR A 4 -20.57 -0.26 4.56
C THR A 4 -20.19 -1.72 4.33
N TYR A 5 -19.29 -2.24 5.17
CA TYR A 5 -18.95 -3.64 5.26
C TYR A 5 -18.98 -4.10 6.71
N ASN A 6 -19.62 -5.22 6.97
CA ASN A 6 -19.73 -5.84 8.29
C ASN A 6 -20.17 -4.84 9.40
N GLY A 7 -21.11 -3.94 9.06
CA GLY A 7 -21.64 -2.92 9.99
C GLY A 7 -20.72 -1.71 10.22
N ILE A 8 -19.55 -1.65 9.59
CA ILE A 8 -18.66 -0.50 9.63
C ILE A 8 -18.89 0.34 8.38
N THR A 9 -19.20 1.62 8.57
CA THR A 9 -19.44 2.58 7.49
C THR A 9 -18.28 3.57 7.39
N ILE A 10 -17.77 3.76 6.19
CA ILE A 10 -16.75 4.76 5.88
C ILE A 10 -17.25 5.75 4.84
N PRO A 11 -16.87 7.04 4.92
CA PRO A 11 -17.09 7.97 3.82
C PRO A 11 -16.18 7.61 2.64
N PHE A 12 -16.66 7.82 1.40
CA PHE A 12 -15.90 7.59 0.19
C PHE A 12 -16.23 8.67 -0.84
N PHE A 13 -15.32 9.61 -1.06
CA PHE A 13 -15.50 10.81 -1.89
C PHE A 13 -16.81 11.56 -1.59
N THR A 14 -17.04 11.93 -0.35
CA THR A 14 -18.19 12.75 0.02
C THR A 14 -17.90 14.23 -0.29
N SER A 15 -18.94 14.99 -0.62
CA SER A 15 -18.83 16.43 -0.85
C SER A 15 -18.30 17.22 0.36
N LYS A 16 -18.49 16.69 1.58
CA LYS A 16 -17.94 17.25 2.82
C LYS A 16 -16.42 17.13 2.84
N GLU A 17 -15.90 16.04 2.32
CA GLU A 17 -14.47 15.75 2.31
C GLU A 17 -13.75 16.52 1.21
N THR A 18 -14.34 16.60 0.02
CA THR A 18 -13.71 17.24 -1.14
C THR A 18 -13.73 18.76 -1.08
N LYS A 19 -14.67 19.37 -0.33
CA LYS A 19 -14.76 20.84 -0.19
C LYS A 19 -13.51 21.53 0.37
N ASN A 20 -12.66 20.82 1.08
CA ASN A 20 -11.43 21.37 1.69
C ASN A 20 -10.17 21.14 0.85
N LEU A 21 -10.30 20.66 -0.38
CA LEU A 21 -9.19 20.38 -1.29
C LEU A 21 -8.78 21.66 -2.04
N ASN A 22 -7.86 22.44 -1.49
CA ASN A 22 -7.49 23.75 -2.04
C ASN A 22 -6.76 23.70 -3.39
N ASP A 23 -6.04 22.60 -3.69
CA ASP A 23 -5.20 22.49 -4.88
C ASP A 23 -5.57 21.29 -5.77
N VAL A 24 -6.78 20.76 -5.64
CA VAL A 24 -7.33 19.70 -6.49
C VAL A 24 -8.37 20.31 -7.44
N LYS A 25 -8.31 19.92 -8.70
CA LYS A 25 -9.32 20.33 -9.67
C LYS A 25 -10.54 19.43 -9.54
N LEU A 26 -11.67 20.02 -9.15
CA LEU A 26 -12.94 19.34 -8.93
C LEU A 26 -13.95 19.69 -10.04
N ASP A 27 -14.84 18.74 -10.34
CA ASP A 27 -16.02 18.95 -11.19
C ASP A 27 -17.16 19.68 -10.43
N GLU A 28 -18.28 19.87 -11.09
CA GLU A 28 -19.48 20.51 -10.52
C GLU A 28 -20.10 19.74 -9.34
N ASN A 29 -19.83 18.44 -9.25
CA ASN A 29 -20.29 17.57 -8.15
C ASN A 29 -19.30 17.52 -6.99
N GLY A 30 -18.15 18.20 -7.12
CA GLY A 30 -17.07 18.18 -6.14
C GLY A 30 -16.19 16.93 -6.20
N LEU A 31 -16.19 16.19 -7.32
CA LEU A 31 -15.34 15.04 -7.56
C LEU A 31 -14.05 15.47 -8.29
N PRO A 32 -12.91 14.85 -8.01
CA PRO A 32 -11.67 15.15 -8.71
C PRO A 32 -11.75 14.68 -10.18
N TYR A 33 -11.25 15.51 -11.12
CA TYR A 33 -11.14 15.09 -12.52
C TYR A 33 -10.10 14.00 -12.73
N GLN A 34 -8.97 14.10 -11.99
CA GLN A 34 -7.84 13.18 -12.11
C GLN A 34 -7.39 12.71 -10.74
N VAL A 35 -7.11 11.43 -10.62
CA VAL A 35 -6.64 10.81 -9.36
C VAL A 35 -5.38 9.99 -9.61
N LEU A 36 -4.29 10.37 -8.94
CA LEU A 36 -3.05 9.59 -8.88
C LEU A 36 -3.19 8.46 -7.85
N VAL A 37 -3.21 7.23 -8.31
CA VAL A 37 -3.38 6.05 -7.45
C VAL A 37 -2.04 5.41 -7.15
N SER A 38 -1.61 5.47 -5.90
CA SER A 38 -0.40 4.79 -5.44
C SER A 38 -0.69 3.32 -5.17
N LEU A 39 -0.09 2.43 -5.95
CA LEU A 39 -0.26 0.98 -5.80
C LEU A 39 0.99 0.34 -5.22
N SER A 40 0.85 -0.21 -4.01
CA SER A 40 1.92 -0.89 -3.28
C SER A 40 1.99 -2.40 -3.57
N GLY A 41 1.13 -2.93 -4.43
CA GLY A 41 0.99 -4.38 -4.61
C GLY A 41 0.24 -5.10 -3.49
N GLY A 42 -0.20 -4.39 -2.46
CA GLY A 42 -0.94 -4.94 -1.32
C GLY A 42 -2.46 -4.96 -1.51
N CYS A 43 -3.13 -5.74 -0.68
CA CYS A 43 -4.60 -5.89 -0.74
C CYS A 43 -5.35 -4.58 -0.48
N ASP A 44 -4.82 -3.68 0.36
CA ASP A 44 -5.47 -2.41 0.68
C ASP A 44 -5.57 -1.49 -0.54
N SER A 45 -4.45 -1.29 -1.24
CA SER A 45 -4.44 -0.43 -2.43
C SER A 45 -5.26 -1.03 -3.57
N ALA A 46 -5.28 -2.35 -3.71
CA ALA A 46 -6.08 -3.04 -4.71
C ALA A 46 -7.60 -2.90 -4.42
N SER A 47 -8.05 -3.14 -3.18
CA SER A 47 -9.46 -2.98 -2.82
C SER A 47 -9.92 -1.53 -2.89
N ALA A 48 -9.07 -0.57 -2.51
CA ALA A 48 -9.38 0.85 -2.65
C ALA A 48 -9.63 1.24 -4.10
N LEU A 49 -8.76 0.81 -5.02
CA LEU A 49 -8.94 1.06 -6.45
C LEU A 49 -10.18 0.35 -7.00
N TYR A 50 -10.42 -0.90 -6.61
CA TYR A 50 -11.63 -1.64 -7.01
C TYR A 50 -12.91 -0.89 -6.66
N LEU A 51 -13.05 -0.44 -5.41
CA LEU A 51 -14.20 0.34 -4.97
C LEU A 51 -14.30 1.68 -5.72
N ALA A 52 -13.17 2.31 -5.96
CA ALA A 52 -13.10 3.56 -6.71
C ALA A 52 -13.63 3.38 -8.15
N LEU A 53 -13.21 2.34 -8.86
CA LEU A 53 -13.67 2.03 -10.23
C LEU A 53 -15.14 1.63 -10.27
N THR A 54 -15.60 0.88 -9.25
CA THR A 54 -17.00 0.47 -9.14
C THR A 54 -17.94 1.67 -9.01
N HIS A 55 -17.55 2.69 -8.27
CA HIS A 55 -18.43 3.79 -7.90
C HIS A 55 -18.19 5.09 -8.70
N PHE A 56 -16.99 5.26 -9.25
CA PHE A 56 -16.55 6.47 -9.94
C PHE A 56 -15.80 6.14 -11.24
N PRO A 57 -16.43 5.40 -12.18
CA PRO A 57 -15.78 4.96 -13.42
C PRO A 57 -15.33 6.11 -14.33
N ASP A 58 -16.00 7.28 -14.24
CA ASP A 58 -15.75 8.42 -15.11
C ASP A 58 -14.54 9.27 -14.70
N ILE A 59 -14.08 9.15 -13.44
CA ILE A 59 -12.86 9.82 -12.98
C ILE A 59 -11.66 9.23 -13.72
N GLU A 60 -10.73 10.10 -14.15
CA GLU A 60 -9.48 9.65 -14.75
C GLU A 60 -8.53 9.10 -13.68
N TRP A 61 -8.40 7.76 -13.61
CA TRP A 61 -7.54 7.06 -12.67
C TRP A 61 -6.16 6.85 -13.28
N LEU A 62 -5.13 7.38 -12.62
CA LEU A 62 -3.74 7.43 -13.05
C LEU A 62 -2.89 6.55 -12.10
N PRO A 63 -2.87 5.21 -12.29
CA PRO A 63 -2.13 4.33 -11.40
C PRO A 63 -0.62 4.47 -11.56
N TYR A 64 0.10 4.40 -10.46
CA TYR A 64 1.55 4.31 -10.47
C TYR A 64 2.06 3.41 -9.36
N THR A 65 3.24 2.84 -9.58
CA THR A 65 3.94 2.03 -8.59
C THR A 65 5.43 2.31 -8.62
N CYS A 66 6.10 1.99 -7.51
CA CYS A 66 7.54 2.13 -7.35
C CYS A 66 8.17 0.74 -7.29
N ARG A 67 9.01 0.40 -8.26
CA ARG A 67 9.72 -0.88 -8.32
C ARG A 67 11.09 -0.73 -7.65
N ASP A 68 11.25 -1.34 -6.50
CA ASP A 68 12.56 -1.53 -5.90
C ASP A 68 13.32 -2.63 -6.64
N LEU A 69 14.48 -2.31 -7.21
CA LEU A 69 15.31 -3.27 -7.96
C LEU A 69 15.83 -4.42 -7.09
N ASN A 70 15.83 -4.25 -5.77
CA ASN A 70 16.22 -5.28 -4.81
C ASN A 70 15.03 -6.11 -4.30
N ALA A 71 13.78 -5.62 -4.46
CA ALA A 71 12.55 -6.28 -4.03
C ALA A 71 11.38 -5.96 -5.00
N PRO A 72 11.43 -6.44 -6.26
CA PRO A 72 10.50 -6.01 -7.32
C PRO A 72 9.06 -6.49 -7.16
N GLY A 73 8.81 -7.48 -6.30
CA GLY A 73 7.55 -8.21 -6.27
C GLY A 73 6.29 -7.38 -5.99
N ASP A 74 6.41 -6.25 -5.29
CA ASP A 74 5.26 -5.37 -5.01
C ASP A 74 4.78 -4.67 -6.29
N ALA A 75 5.72 -4.18 -7.11
CA ALA A 75 5.39 -3.56 -8.38
C ALA A 75 4.81 -4.56 -9.38
N ASP A 76 5.35 -5.79 -9.43
CA ASP A 76 4.83 -6.85 -10.30
C ASP A 76 3.38 -7.20 -9.92
N SER A 77 3.07 -7.24 -8.63
CA SER A 77 1.68 -7.39 -8.14
C SER A 77 0.78 -6.24 -8.59
N ALA A 78 1.25 -5.00 -8.48
CA ALA A 78 0.48 -3.83 -8.89
C ALA A 78 0.17 -3.84 -10.41
N ILE A 79 1.13 -4.24 -11.24
CA ILE A 79 0.92 -4.41 -12.69
C ILE A 79 -0.16 -5.45 -12.97
N MET A 80 -0.09 -6.62 -12.30
CA MET A 80 -1.11 -7.66 -12.43
C MET A 80 -2.51 -7.19 -12.03
N PHE A 81 -2.62 -6.33 -10.99
CA PHE A 81 -3.93 -5.78 -10.60
C PHE A 81 -4.53 -4.93 -11.70
N ILE A 82 -3.74 -4.04 -12.29
CA ILE A 82 -4.22 -3.14 -13.34
C ILE A 82 -4.70 -3.91 -14.55
N ASP A 83 -3.93 -4.89 -15.03
CA ASP A 83 -4.33 -5.73 -16.16
C ASP A 83 -5.67 -6.44 -15.93
N LYS A 84 -5.91 -6.93 -14.70
CA LYS A 84 -7.16 -7.58 -14.35
C LYS A 84 -8.30 -6.57 -14.16
N MET A 85 -8.04 -5.43 -13.53
CA MET A 85 -9.05 -4.40 -13.32
C MET A 85 -9.49 -3.73 -14.63
N GLN A 86 -8.59 -3.52 -15.59
CA GLN A 86 -8.96 -3.02 -16.93
C GLN A 86 -9.90 -3.97 -17.68
N LYS A 87 -9.76 -5.28 -17.47
CA LYS A 87 -10.67 -6.28 -18.04
C LYS A 87 -12.02 -6.32 -17.34
N GLU A 88 -12.03 -6.18 -16.01
CA GLU A 88 -13.27 -6.17 -15.20
C GLU A 88 -14.08 -4.87 -15.40
N PHE A 89 -13.37 -3.75 -15.56
CA PHE A 89 -13.97 -2.42 -15.72
C PHE A 89 -13.63 -1.78 -17.07
N PRO A 90 -14.06 -2.38 -18.22
CA PRO A 90 -13.67 -1.90 -19.54
C PRO A 90 -14.20 -0.49 -19.88
N HIS A 91 -15.19 -0.03 -19.12
CA HIS A 91 -15.79 1.31 -19.30
C HIS A 91 -15.20 2.36 -18.36
N ALA A 92 -14.40 1.95 -17.37
CA ALA A 92 -13.78 2.89 -16.46
C ALA A 92 -12.60 3.61 -17.13
N ASN A 93 -12.42 4.88 -16.79
CA ASN A 93 -11.31 5.69 -17.30
C ASN A 93 -9.99 5.38 -16.55
N LEU A 94 -9.62 4.09 -16.50
CA LEU A 94 -8.40 3.60 -15.88
C LEU A 94 -7.25 3.57 -16.90
N LYS A 95 -6.22 4.36 -16.64
CA LYS A 95 -5.02 4.43 -17.49
C LYS A 95 -4.04 3.30 -17.19
N ASP A 96 -3.09 3.10 -18.09
CA ASP A 96 -1.98 2.17 -17.89
C ASP A 96 -1.12 2.57 -16.70
N ILE A 97 -0.62 1.57 -15.99
CA ILE A 97 0.21 1.82 -14.80
C ILE A 97 1.58 2.39 -15.17
N GLN A 98 1.98 3.45 -14.47
CA GLN A 98 3.33 4.00 -14.59
C GLN A 98 4.24 3.33 -13.55
N VAL A 99 5.34 2.72 -14.01
CA VAL A 99 6.32 2.05 -13.15
C VAL A 99 7.57 2.90 -13.02
N PHE A 100 7.97 3.21 -11.79
CA PHE A 100 9.18 3.98 -11.48
C PHE A 100 10.18 3.09 -10.75
N GLU A 101 11.31 2.85 -11.36
CA GLU A 101 12.36 2.00 -10.78
C GLU A 101 13.29 2.81 -9.87
N PHE A 102 13.74 2.19 -8.79
CA PHE A 102 14.74 2.73 -7.88
C PHE A 102 15.59 1.63 -7.24
N ASP A 103 16.78 1.99 -6.80
CA ASP A 103 17.67 1.14 -5.99
C ASP A 103 17.69 1.68 -4.56
N ASP A 104 17.09 0.95 -3.61
CA ASP A 104 17.07 1.32 -2.19
C ASP A 104 18.45 1.18 -1.53
N LYS A 105 19.42 0.58 -2.23
CA LYS A 105 20.83 0.42 -1.81
C LYS A 105 21.77 1.49 -2.39
N ASP A 106 21.28 2.45 -3.16
CA ASP A 106 22.11 3.55 -3.66
C ASP A 106 22.64 4.39 -2.47
N PRO A 107 23.98 4.54 -2.34
CA PRO A 107 24.59 5.27 -1.22
C PRO A 107 24.10 6.72 -1.07
N LYS A 108 23.73 7.37 -2.18
CA LYS A 108 23.19 8.73 -2.17
C LYS A 108 21.84 8.78 -1.46
N HIS A 109 20.97 7.82 -1.73
CA HIS A 109 19.67 7.73 -1.07
C HIS A 109 19.83 7.47 0.43
N PHE A 110 20.81 6.66 0.82
CA PHE A 110 21.14 6.43 2.24
C PHE A 110 21.62 7.69 2.97
N ALA A 111 22.44 8.51 2.32
CA ALA A 111 22.89 9.77 2.89
C ALA A 111 21.71 10.73 3.13
N ASP A 112 20.84 10.89 2.14
CA ASP A 112 19.64 11.72 2.24
C ASP A 112 18.70 11.22 3.36
N ALA A 113 18.49 9.91 3.45
CA ALA A 113 17.65 9.30 4.47
C ALA A 113 18.19 9.50 5.89
N LYS A 114 19.51 9.28 6.10
CA LYS A 114 20.17 9.54 7.38
C LYS A 114 20.06 11.00 7.77
N TYR A 115 20.23 11.92 6.82
CA TYR A 115 20.03 13.33 7.09
C TYR A 115 18.63 13.61 7.61
N CYS A 116 17.58 13.09 6.93
CA CYS A 116 16.20 13.30 7.36
C CYS A 116 15.91 12.72 8.76
N ILE A 117 16.38 11.50 9.04
CA ILE A 117 16.22 10.85 10.37
C ILE A 117 16.86 11.68 11.47
N ASN A 118 18.05 12.22 11.22
CA ASN A 118 18.80 12.96 12.24
C ASN A 118 18.31 14.40 12.46
N HIS A 119 17.58 14.99 11.49
CA HIS A 119 17.22 16.41 11.55
C HIS A 119 15.72 16.66 11.71
N TYR A 120 14.86 15.65 11.49
CA TYR A 120 13.42 15.82 11.59
C TYR A 120 12.84 14.89 12.66
N GLU A 121 12.33 15.44 13.76
CA GLU A 121 11.77 14.70 14.91
C GLU A 121 10.75 13.62 14.49
N ARG A 122 9.88 13.94 13.52
CA ARG A 122 8.87 12.99 12.99
C ARG A 122 9.43 11.72 12.35
N TYR A 123 10.74 11.68 12.07
CA TYR A 123 11.40 10.54 11.40
C TYR A 123 12.44 9.83 12.27
N LYS A 124 12.65 10.27 13.51
CA LYS A 124 13.73 9.78 14.39
C LYS A 124 13.68 8.27 14.63
N ASP A 125 12.47 7.69 14.66
CA ASP A 125 12.27 6.27 14.95
C ASP A 125 12.21 5.41 13.67
N MET A 126 12.44 6.00 12.51
CA MET A 126 12.39 5.28 11.24
C MET A 126 13.71 4.57 10.93
N THR A 127 13.59 3.42 10.27
CA THR A 127 14.76 2.76 9.67
C THR A 127 15.26 3.54 8.46
N VAL A 128 16.58 3.48 8.18
CA VAL A 128 17.17 4.14 7.02
C VAL A 128 16.53 3.66 5.71
N VAL A 129 16.29 2.36 5.57
CA VAL A 129 15.63 1.78 4.38
C VAL A 129 14.21 2.29 4.22
N GLY A 130 13.44 2.35 5.31
CA GLY A 130 12.09 2.91 5.30
C GLY A 130 12.08 4.37 4.86
N MET A 131 13.04 5.17 5.37
CA MET A 131 13.16 6.59 4.98
C MET A 131 13.58 6.77 3.51
N VAL A 132 14.48 5.92 2.99
CA VAL A 132 14.82 5.91 1.56
C VAL A 132 13.57 5.72 0.70
N LYS A 133 12.75 4.72 1.01
CA LYS A 133 11.50 4.45 0.27
C LYS A 133 10.54 5.63 0.31
N ILE A 134 10.34 6.25 1.48
CA ILE A 134 9.48 7.43 1.62
C ILE A 134 9.96 8.60 0.75
N LEU A 135 11.26 8.92 0.80
CA LEU A 135 11.82 10.02 0.01
C LEU A 135 11.69 9.79 -1.50
N LEU A 136 11.87 8.55 -1.94
CA LEU A 136 11.75 8.20 -3.35
C LEU A 136 10.29 8.28 -3.82
N ILE A 137 9.36 7.74 -3.05
CA ILE A 137 7.92 7.85 -3.34
C ILE A 137 7.49 9.31 -3.37
N ASP A 138 7.94 10.14 -2.42
CA ASP A 138 7.61 11.56 -2.39
C ASP A 138 8.14 12.30 -3.64
N ARG A 139 9.38 12.04 -4.05
CA ARG A 139 9.96 12.61 -5.29
C ARG A 139 9.16 12.22 -6.53
N ILE A 140 8.78 10.96 -6.65
CA ILE A 140 7.98 10.45 -7.77
C ILE A 140 6.60 11.11 -7.76
N THR A 141 5.95 11.14 -6.60
CA THR A 141 4.64 11.78 -6.44
C THR A 141 4.68 13.26 -6.84
N ARG A 142 5.66 14.02 -6.36
CA ARG A 142 5.84 15.44 -6.75
C ARG A 142 6.03 15.60 -8.27
N LYS A 143 6.81 14.72 -8.89
CA LYS A 143 7.00 14.74 -10.35
C LYS A 143 5.68 14.49 -11.09
N LEU A 144 4.87 13.57 -10.62
CA LEU A 144 3.55 13.28 -11.18
C LEU A 144 2.57 14.43 -10.93
N MET A 145 2.56 15.02 -9.74
CA MET A 145 1.75 16.20 -9.41
C MET A 145 2.04 17.41 -10.31
N LEU A 146 3.30 17.54 -10.76
CA LEU A 146 3.68 18.59 -11.73
C LEU A 146 3.33 18.26 -13.18
N LYS A 147 3.16 16.97 -13.49
CA LYS A 147 2.82 16.49 -14.84
C LYS A 147 1.34 16.65 -15.15
N TYR A 148 0.48 16.47 -14.15
CA TYR A 148 -0.97 16.49 -14.29
C TYR A 148 -1.60 17.76 -13.71
N ASP A 149 -2.82 18.08 -14.16
CA ASP A 149 -3.50 19.32 -13.77
C ASP A 149 -4.20 19.18 -12.42
N LYS A 150 -3.47 19.44 -11.35
CA LYS A 150 -3.97 19.41 -9.96
C LYS A 150 -4.70 18.11 -9.58
N PRO A 151 -4.07 16.95 -9.76
CA PRO A 151 -4.70 15.68 -9.45
C PRO A 151 -4.82 15.47 -7.93
N LEU A 152 -5.82 14.70 -7.51
CA LEU A 152 -5.86 14.17 -6.16
C LEU A 152 -4.92 12.95 -6.06
N ARG A 153 -4.15 12.83 -4.99
CA ARG A 153 -3.45 11.60 -4.67
C ARG A 153 -4.37 10.68 -3.87
N PHE A 154 -4.33 9.38 -4.18
CA PHE A 154 -5.15 8.36 -3.55
C PHE A 154 -4.28 7.17 -3.16
N ASP A 155 -4.41 6.69 -1.93
CA ASP A 155 -3.79 5.45 -1.50
C ASP A 155 -4.72 4.66 -0.55
N GLY A 156 -4.50 3.34 -0.48
CA GLY A 156 -5.33 2.40 0.29
C GLY A 156 -4.82 2.15 1.71
N MET A 157 -4.05 3.06 2.31
CA MET A 157 -3.50 2.83 3.65
C MET A 157 -4.61 2.59 4.67
N SER A 158 -4.54 1.46 5.38
CA SER A 158 -5.44 1.09 6.46
C SER A 158 -4.79 1.26 7.83
N LYS A 159 -5.62 1.30 8.86
CA LYS A 159 -5.26 1.37 10.28
C LYS A 159 -4.59 0.07 10.73
N ASN A 160 -3.58 0.14 11.59
CA ASN A 160 -3.10 -1.03 12.29
C ASN A 160 -4.18 -1.56 13.25
N PRO A 161 -4.21 -2.88 13.52
CA PRO A 161 -5.00 -3.42 14.62
C PRO A 161 -4.63 -2.74 15.96
N SER A 162 -5.53 -2.74 16.92
CA SER A 162 -5.20 -2.32 18.28
C SER A 162 -4.19 -3.28 18.91
N GLU A 163 -3.51 -2.84 19.96
CA GLU A 163 -2.58 -3.71 20.69
C GLU A 163 -3.28 -4.98 21.23
N GLU A 164 -4.49 -4.83 21.75
CA GLU A 164 -5.32 -5.94 22.23
C GLU A 164 -5.64 -6.93 21.10
N GLU A 165 -6.04 -6.43 19.93
CA GLU A 165 -6.31 -7.26 18.75
C GLU A 165 -5.07 -8.00 18.28
N MET A 166 -3.90 -7.38 18.37
CA MET A 166 -2.65 -8.02 17.96
C MET A 166 -2.21 -9.10 18.95
N ILE A 167 -2.31 -8.84 20.24
CA ILE A 167 -2.04 -9.84 21.27
C ILE A 167 -2.98 -11.04 21.09
N ALA A 168 -4.28 -10.79 20.92
CA ALA A 168 -5.26 -11.86 20.69
C ALA A 168 -5.01 -12.59 19.36
N GLY A 169 -4.50 -11.92 18.33
CA GLY A 169 -4.12 -12.48 17.03
C GLY A 169 -2.76 -13.18 17.02
N GLY A 170 -2.05 -13.23 18.15
CA GLY A 170 -0.76 -13.92 18.27
C GLY A 170 0.39 -13.23 17.52
N PHE A 171 0.36 -11.91 17.37
CA PHE A 171 1.46 -11.16 16.79
C PHE A 171 2.71 -11.30 17.65
N LEU A 172 3.85 -11.62 17.02
CA LEU A 172 5.12 -11.80 17.72
C LEU A 172 5.74 -10.49 18.18
N ASP A 173 5.47 -9.41 17.45
CA ASP A 173 5.98 -8.08 17.76
C ASP A 173 4.83 -7.07 17.70
N VAL A 174 4.49 -6.52 18.86
CA VAL A 174 3.47 -5.48 19.00
C VAL A 174 4.07 -4.08 19.04
N SER A 175 5.40 -3.97 19.00
CA SER A 175 6.14 -2.71 19.02
C SER A 175 6.32 -2.06 17.64
N GLU A 176 5.92 -2.73 16.56
CA GLU A 176 6.01 -2.19 15.20
C GLU A 176 5.36 -0.80 15.15
N PRO A 177 6.01 0.18 14.51
CA PRO A 177 5.49 1.54 14.40
C PRO A 177 4.08 1.56 13.83
N ARG A 178 3.16 2.15 14.60
CA ARG A 178 1.75 2.16 14.26
C ARG A 178 1.38 3.37 13.45
N ARG A 179 0.53 3.15 12.47
CA ARG A 179 -0.18 4.23 11.81
C ARG A 179 -1.19 4.78 12.82
N THR A 180 -0.88 5.93 13.38
CA THR A 180 -1.82 6.65 14.24
C THR A 180 -2.87 7.34 13.38
N HIS A 181 -4.10 7.39 13.90
CA HIS A 181 -5.19 8.04 13.19
C HIS A 181 -5.30 9.44 13.69
N GLU A 182 -5.32 10.32 12.72
CA GLU A 182 -5.91 11.62 12.89
C GLU A 182 -7.30 11.55 12.26
N ASP A 183 -8.25 12.33 12.79
CA ASP A 183 -9.63 12.43 12.26
C ASP A 183 -9.64 12.93 10.80
N ASN A 184 -8.49 13.36 10.30
CA ASN A 184 -8.30 13.88 8.96
C ASN A 184 -7.61 12.87 8.08
N TRP A 185 -8.38 12.19 7.28
CA TRP A 185 -7.97 11.36 6.16
C TRP A 185 -7.17 12.13 5.08
N LEU A 186 -7.19 13.47 5.10
CA LEU A 186 -6.31 14.34 4.32
C LEU A 186 -5.16 14.83 5.18
N THR A 187 -3.97 14.33 4.94
CA THR A 187 -2.79 14.99 5.44
C THR A 187 -2.58 16.28 4.66
N CYS A 188 -2.61 17.42 5.34
CA CYS A 188 -2.57 18.77 4.74
C CYS A 188 -1.38 19.02 3.80
N PHE A 189 -0.33 18.22 3.88
CA PHE A 189 0.89 18.43 3.11
C PHE A 189 0.86 17.86 1.69
N ASN A 190 0.10 16.79 1.41
CA ASN A 190 0.24 16.06 0.16
C ASN A 190 -1.07 15.78 -0.58
N GLN A 191 -2.19 16.33 -0.12
CA GLN A 191 -3.50 16.12 -0.75
C GLN A 191 -3.77 14.64 -1.04
N VAL A 192 -3.53 13.79 -0.02
CA VAL A 192 -3.69 12.35 -0.13
C VAL A 192 -5.05 11.96 0.43
N TYR A 193 -5.87 11.33 -0.38
CA TYR A 193 -7.10 10.71 0.06
C TYR A 193 -6.85 9.25 0.46
N GLN A 194 -7.19 8.89 1.67
CA GLN A 194 -6.95 7.56 2.26
C GLN A 194 -8.27 7.01 2.84
N PRO A 195 -9.12 6.36 2.03
CA PRO A 195 -10.46 5.95 2.47
C PRO A 195 -10.43 4.97 3.65
N PHE A 196 -9.35 4.23 3.83
CA PHE A 196 -9.23 3.20 4.85
C PHE A 196 -8.44 3.60 6.10
N ILE A 197 -8.08 4.89 6.22
CA ILE A 197 -7.20 5.34 7.32
C ILE A 197 -7.76 5.05 8.71
N ASN A 198 -9.08 4.97 8.87
CA ASN A 198 -9.77 4.75 10.14
C ASN A 198 -10.27 3.30 10.32
N VAL A 199 -10.00 2.40 9.38
CA VAL A 199 -10.38 0.99 9.46
C VAL A 199 -9.17 0.08 9.34
N ASN A 200 -9.20 -1.08 9.99
CA ASN A 200 -8.10 -2.03 10.00
C ASN A 200 -8.22 -3.07 8.87
N LYS A 201 -7.29 -4.01 8.83
CA LYS A 201 -7.21 -5.03 7.80
C LYS A 201 -8.41 -5.98 7.75
N LYS A 202 -9.18 -6.15 8.84
CA LYS A 202 -10.42 -6.95 8.80
C LYS A 202 -11.48 -6.31 7.92
N PHE A 203 -11.63 -5.00 7.96
CA PHE A 203 -12.52 -4.30 7.05
C PHE A 203 -12.12 -4.54 5.58
N ILE A 204 -10.82 -4.56 5.29
CA ILE A 204 -10.31 -4.89 3.96
C ILE A 204 -10.67 -6.35 3.59
N ALA A 205 -10.49 -7.29 4.50
CA ALA A 205 -10.85 -8.68 4.28
C ALA A 205 -12.36 -8.84 3.99
N ASP A 206 -13.21 -8.11 4.72
CA ASP A 206 -14.67 -8.11 4.48
C ASP A 206 -15.03 -7.63 3.07
N ILE A 207 -14.30 -6.63 2.52
CA ILE A 207 -14.46 -6.22 1.13
C ILE A 207 -14.14 -7.40 0.20
N TYR A 208 -13.03 -8.09 0.40
CA TYR A 208 -12.65 -9.24 -0.42
C TYR A 208 -13.66 -10.39 -0.34
N PHE A 209 -14.18 -10.70 0.86
CA PHE A 209 -15.17 -11.76 1.04
C PHE A 209 -16.52 -11.47 0.37
N GLN A 210 -16.87 -10.20 0.20
CA GLN A 210 -18.11 -9.80 -0.45
C GLN A 210 -17.97 -9.60 -1.97
N HIS A 211 -16.74 -9.56 -2.51
CA HIS A 211 -16.47 -9.38 -3.92
C HIS A 211 -15.66 -10.54 -4.51
N GLU A 212 -16.34 -11.45 -5.19
CA GLU A 212 -15.75 -12.66 -5.76
C GLU A 212 -14.55 -12.38 -6.67
N PHE A 213 -14.63 -11.32 -7.50
CA PHE A 213 -13.53 -10.87 -8.34
C PHE A 213 -12.27 -10.53 -7.51
N LEU A 214 -12.43 -9.74 -6.45
CA LEU A 214 -11.31 -9.41 -5.58
C LEU A 214 -10.71 -10.66 -4.95
N LEU A 215 -11.56 -11.55 -4.44
CA LEU A 215 -11.10 -12.74 -3.73
C LEU A 215 -10.39 -13.75 -4.66
N LYS A 216 -10.95 -14.00 -5.85
CA LYS A 216 -10.43 -15.02 -6.77
C LYS A 216 -9.37 -14.49 -7.73
N GLU A 217 -9.55 -13.26 -8.24
CA GLU A 217 -8.71 -12.74 -9.31
C GLU A 217 -7.62 -11.78 -8.84
N ILE A 218 -7.79 -11.11 -7.69
CA ILE A 218 -6.83 -10.11 -7.19
C ILE A 218 -6.04 -10.63 -6.00
N TYR A 219 -6.73 -11.21 -4.99
CA TYR A 219 -6.10 -11.64 -3.75
C TYR A 219 -4.86 -12.54 -3.91
N PRO A 220 -4.84 -13.54 -4.82
CA PRO A 220 -3.69 -14.42 -4.99
C PRO A 220 -2.40 -13.70 -5.42
N TYR A 221 -2.52 -12.54 -6.03
CA TYR A 221 -1.39 -11.73 -6.50
C TYR A 221 -0.99 -10.64 -5.52
N THR A 222 -1.79 -10.38 -4.47
CA THR A 222 -1.47 -9.34 -3.49
C THR A 222 -0.30 -9.74 -2.60
N LYS A 223 0.59 -8.79 -2.31
CA LYS A 223 1.72 -8.96 -1.41
C LYS A 223 1.68 -7.94 -0.29
N SER A 224 2.01 -8.37 0.92
CA SER A 224 2.15 -7.50 2.09
C SER A 224 3.44 -7.81 2.87
N CYS A 225 4.13 -8.88 2.50
CA CYS A 225 5.31 -9.36 3.18
C CYS A 225 6.52 -8.44 2.91
N THR A 226 7.17 -7.97 3.98
CA THR A 226 8.40 -7.17 3.92
C THR A 226 9.66 -8.04 4.14
N GLY A 227 9.54 -9.36 4.09
CA GLY A 227 10.66 -10.28 4.23
C GLY A 227 11.70 -10.10 3.13
N THR A 228 12.98 -10.24 3.50
CA THR A 228 14.10 -10.19 2.55
C THR A 228 14.10 -11.40 1.61
N ALA A 229 14.90 -11.36 0.55
CA ALA A 229 15.01 -12.43 -0.45
C ALA A 229 15.28 -13.81 0.20
N TRP A 230 16.14 -13.86 1.22
CA TRP A 230 16.43 -15.12 1.94
C TRP A 230 15.19 -15.71 2.63
N TRP A 231 14.43 -14.89 3.37
CA TRP A 231 13.27 -15.35 4.13
C TRP A 231 12.05 -15.65 3.26
N THR A 232 12.05 -15.18 2.03
CA THR A 232 10.94 -15.30 1.06
C THR A 232 11.26 -16.21 -0.10
N ASP A 233 12.38 -16.91 -0.05
CA ASP A 233 12.87 -17.72 -1.18
C ASP A 233 12.89 -16.93 -2.48
N ASN A 234 13.69 -15.88 -2.51
CA ASN A 234 13.77 -14.95 -3.64
C ASN A 234 12.43 -14.28 -4.00
N PHE A 235 11.64 -13.94 -2.98
CA PHE A 235 10.32 -13.32 -3.12
C PHE A 235 9.25 -14.19 -3.78
N THR A 236 9.44 -15.51 -3.83
CA THR A 236 8.45 -16.46 -4.36
C THR A 236 7.38 -16.84 -3.34
N ARG A 237 7.62 -16.60 -2.04
CA ARG A 237 6.70 -16.86 -0.94
C ARG A 237 6.76 -15.78 0.13
N VAL A 238 5.82 -15.80 1.06
CA VAL A 238 5.81 -14.91 2.24
C VAL A 238 6.78 -15.43 3.31
N CYS A 239 7.30 -14.54 4.15
CA CYS A 239 8.24 -14.94 5.22
C CYS A 239 7.54 -15.56 6.44
N GLY A 240 6.25 -15.30 6.66
CA GLY A 240 5.46 -15.80 7.80
C GLY A 240 5.82 -15.21 9.17
N LYS A 241 6.71 -14.22 9.26
CA LYS A 241 7.24 -13.70 10.54
C LYS A 241 7.17 -12.18 10.67
N CYS A 242 7.04 -11.43 9.59
CA CYS A 242 6.92 -9.99 9.70
C CYS A 242 5.52 -9.58 10.16
N PHE A 243 5.42 -8.38 10.73
CA PHE A 243 4.15 -7.80 11.15
C PHE A 243 3.06 -7.94 10.08
N TRP A 244 3.38 -7.63 8.83
CA TRP A 244 2.42 -7.67 7.71
C TRP A 244 1.93 -9.08 7.36
N CYS A 245 2.73 -10.11 7.61
CA CYS A 245 2.27 -11.49 7.46
C CYS A 245 1.26 -11.85 8.56
N TYR A 246 1.54 -11.47 9.81
CA TYR A 246 0.61 -11.67 10.92
C TYR A 246 -0.69 -10.88 10.74
N GLU A 247 -0.60 -9.59 10.38
CA GLU A 247 -1.77 -8.76 10.13
C GLU A 247 -2.68 -9.35 9.05
N ARG A 248 -2.06 -9.84 7.96
CA ARG A 248 -2.82 -10.45 6.86
C ARG A 248 -3.46 -11.79 7.27
N ASN A 249 -2.71 -12.65 7.97
CA ASN A 249 -3.25 -13.90 8.50
C ASN A 249 -4.41 -13.66 9.48
N TRP A 250 -4.22 -12.71 10.41
CA TRP A 250 -5.26 -12.32 11.37
C TRP A 250 -6.56 -11.82 10.71
N ALA A 251 -6.43 -11.11 9.60
CA ALA A 251 -7.58 -10.54 8.90
C ALA A 251 -8.28 -11.54 7.98
N PHE A 252 -7.53 -12.34 7.22
CA PHE A 252 -8.05 -13.23 6.19
C PHE A 252 -8.19 -14.69 6.65
N GLY A 253 -7.60 -15.06 7.79
CA GLY A 253 -7.62 -16.40 8.33
C GLY A 253 -6.55 -17.32 7.77
N ASP A 254 -6.32 -18.43 8.49
CA ASP A 254 -5.30 -19.46 8.14
C ASP A 254 -5.60 -20.16 6.81
N GLU A 255 -6.87 -20.30 6.42
CA GLU A 255 -7.24 -20.94 5.14
C GLU A 255 -6.75 -20.17 3.91
N LEU A 256 -6.84 -18.84 3.95
CA LEU A 256 -6.44 -17.98 2.83
C LEU A 256 -4.99 -17.52 2.93
N TYR A 257 -4.44 -17.41 4.13
CA TYR A 257 -3.08 -16.94 4.35
C TYR A 257 -2.37 -17.74 5.45
N PRO A 258 -2.07 -19.03 5.20
CA PRO A 258 -1.41 -19.89 6.17
C PRO A 258 0.02 -19.43 6.41
N ILE A 259 0.36 -19.07 7.66
CA ILE A 259 1.73 -18.70 8.04
C ILE A 259 2.36 -19.70 8.99
N LYS A 260 1.56 -20.51 9.69
CA LYS A 260 2.02 -21.47 10.71
C LYS A 260 2.79 -22.64 10.10
N ASP A 261 2.40 -23.05 8.90
CA ASP A 261 2.96 -24.22 8.20
C ASP A 261 4.10 -23.86 7.24
N LEU A 262 4.53 -22.62 7.24
CA LEU A 262 5.63 -22.20 6.38
C LEU A 262 6.94 -22.86 6.82
N PRO A 263 7.73 -23.42 5.88
CA PRO A 263 9.00 -24.05 6.19
C PRO A 263 9.93 -23.09 6.94
N GLN A 264 10.56 -23.57 8.00
CA GLN A 264 11.58 -22.81 8.71
C GLN A 264 12.80 -22.64 7.80
N ILE A 265 13.16 -21.40 7.50
CA ILE A 265 14.39 -21.09 6.77
C ILE A 265 15.49 -20.83 7.80
N GLY A 266 16.63 -21.49 7.64
CA GLY A 266 17.80 -21.29 8.47
C GLY A 266 18.36 -19.87 8.44
N LYS A 267 19.47 -19.62 9.14
CA LYS A 267 20.13 -18.32 9.12
C LYS A 267 20.65 -18.00 7.70
N PRO A 268 20.60 -16.73 7.29
CA PRO A 268 21.16 -16.33 5.99
C PRO A 268 22.69 -16.54 5.96
N PRO A 269 23.29 -16.69 4.77
CA PRO A 269 24.73 -16.83 4.64
C PRO A 269 25.46 -15.60 5.20
N LYS A 270 26.72 -15.82 5.63
CA LYS A 270 27.55 -14.72 6.13
C LYS A 270 27.74 -13.67 5.03
N GLY A 271 27.50 -12.40 5.36
CA GLY A 271 27.62 -11.28 4.42
C GLY A 271 26.35 -11.01 3.58
N TYR A 272 25.24 -11.70 3.87
CA TYR A 272 23.96 -11.39 3.25
C TYR A 272 23.44 -10.00 3.70
N ASP A 273 23.17 -9.12 2.73
CA ASP A 273 22.75 -7.73 2.93
C ASP A 273 21.24 -7.49 2.73
N GLY A 274 20.46 -8.56 2.56
CA GLY A 274 19.02 -8.48 2.30
C GLY A 274 18.63 -8.45 0.82
N SER A 275 19.59 -8.33 -0.08
CA SER A 275 19.34 -8.21 -1.52
C SER A 275 19.49 -9.54 -2.28
N LEU A 276 18.84 -9.62 -3.47
CA LEU A 276 19.03 -10.72 -4.41
C LEU A 276 20.46 -10.82 -4.91
N LYS A 277 21.18 -9.70 -5.04
CA LYS A 277 22.56 -9.68 -5.53
C LYS A 277 23.51 -10.38 -4.56
N SER A 278 23.26 -10.30 -3.25
CA SER A 278 24.10 -10.96 -2.24
C SER A 278 23.86 -12.46 -2.11
N LEU A 279 22.75 -12.99 -2.63
CA LEU A 279 22.48 -14.43 -2.70
C LEU A 279 23.15 -15.13 -3.90
N LYS A 280 23.56 -14.37 -4.91
CA LYS A 280 24.17 -14.90 -6.14
C LYS A 280 25.71 -14.95 -6.08
N LYS A 281 26.30 -14.56 -4.94
CA LYS A 281 27.73 -14.69 -4.65
C LYS A 281 28.01 -15.98 -3.88
#